data_c1f00e9f85da5908e86245c1af171a57
#
_entry.id   c1f00e9f85da5908e86245c1af171a57
#
_cell.length_a   1.000
_cell.length_b   1.000
_cell.length_c   1.000
_cell.angle_alpha   90.00
_cell.angle_beta   90.00
_cell.angle_gamma   90.00
#
_symmetry.space_group_name_H-M   'P 1'
#
loop_
_entity.id
_entity.type
_entity.pdbx_description
1 polymer ?
#
loop_
_entity_poly.entity_id
_entity_poly.type
_entity_poly.pdbx_seq_one_letter_code
_entity_poly.pdbx_strand_id
1 'polypeptide(L)'
;NKALRVLANPFMDLDKITAAPSPSPNRWSDKVPSREMTVEEIQEFITAFGKTAKLLKDAGVDGVEIHAVHEGYLLDQFTLKYVNQRTDEYGGSFENRYRFAVEIVKEIKKVCGQDFPVSLRYSVESKTKGFREGALPGESFTEAGRDMAESEKAAKYLQDAGYDMLNCDNGTYDAWYWAHPPIYMPENCNLEDAEHIRRFVDIPVVCAGRMEPGTAARSISEGKIDGAGFARQFLADQEWVSKMMDGREEDIRPCILCHNGCFNMCHYKGVPNDQDLSDSLHLARCAVNAETMQTDKHHIVKTASPKKEHIIGGGIGGMEAARVLKLRGHEPVIHEK
;
A
#
# COMPACT_ATOMS: atom_id res chain seq x y z
N ASN A 1 -11.91 3.95 9.07
CA ASN A 1 -12.83 4.42 10.05
C ASN A 1 -13.43 5.80 9.85
N LYS A 2 -13.41 6.29 8.61
CA LYS A 2 -14.28 7.37 8.19
C LYS A 2 -15.75 7.03 8.48
N ALA A 3 -16.15 5.77 8.35
CA ALA A 3 -17.50 5.30 8.63
C ALA A 3 -18.00 5.62 10.06
N LEU A 4 -17.17 5.48 11.08
CA LEU A 4 -17.57 5.82 12.46
C LEU A 4 -17.63 7.32 12.72
N ARG A 5 -16.81 8.13 12.07
CA ARG A 5 -16.93 9.59 12.10
C ARG A 5 -18.17 10.07 11.35
N VAL A 6 -18.52 9.40 10.28
CA VAL A 6 -19.74 9.64 9.51
C VAL A 6 -20.98 9.35 10.35
N LEU A 7 -21.01 8.23 11.09
CA LEU A 7 -22.11 7.90 12.00
C LEU A 7 -22.28 8.90 13.15
N ALA A 8 -21.20 9.59 13.54
CA ALA A 8 -21.24 10.64 14.57
C ALA A 8 -21.68 12.00 14.04
N ASN A 9 -21.82 12.16 12.72
CA ASN A 9 -22.24 13.42 12.11
C ASN A 9 -23.67 13.33 11.58
N PRO A 10 -24.67 13.92 12.26
CA PRO A 10 -26.07 13.84 11.87
C PRO A 10 -26.40 14.53 10.53
N PHE A 11 -25.45 15.30 9.96
CA PHE A 11 -25.63 16.00 8.69
C PHE A 11 -25.07 15.22 7.50
N MET A 12 -24.46 14.05 7.72
CA MET A 12 -23.90 13.24 6.64
C MET A 12 -24.95 12.25 6.09
N ASP A 13 -25.24 12.41 4.81
CA ASP A 13 -26.03 11.46 4.05
C ASP A 13 -25.18 10.23 3.71
N LEU A 14 -25.42 9.12 4.39
CA LEU A 14 -24.68 7.88 4.20
C LEU A 14 -24.84 7.32 2.79
N ASP A 15 -25.99 7.52 2.17
CA ASP A 15 -26.26 7.03 0.81
C ASP A 15 -25.41 7.75 -0.26
N LYS A 16 -24.88 8.93 0.07
CA LYS A 16 -23.94 9.66 -0.80
C LYS A 16 -22.47 9.32 -0.58
N ILE A 17 -22.14 8.65 0.50
CA ILE A 17 -20.73 8.47 0.92
C ILE A 17 -20.23 7.06 0.69
N THR A 18 -21.12 6.07 0.83
CA THR A 18 -20.74 4.66 0.73
C THR A 18 -21.42 4.01 -0.45
N ALA A 19 -20.64 3.71 -1.48
CA ALA A 19 -21.10 3.03 -2.67
C ALA A 19 -20.17 1.86 -3.02
N ALA A 20 -20.73 0.85 -3.65
CA ALA A 20 -20.06 -0.38 -4.06
C ALA A 20 -20.63 -0.84 -5.41
N PRO A 21 -20.05 -1.84 -6.10
CA PRO A 21 -20.67 -2.38 -7.30
C PRO A 21 -22.07 -2.92 -7.06
N SER A 22 -22.33 -3.50 -5.88
CA SER A 22 -23.64 -3.99 -5.45
C SER A 22 -23.87 -3.66 -3.98
N PRO A 23 -25.13 -3.63 -3.49
CA PRO A 23 -25.40 -3.40 -2.09
C PRO A 23 -24.66 -4.42 -1.22
N SER A 24 -23.85 -3.91 -0.29
CA SER A 24 -23.01 -4.75 0.55
C SER A 24 -22.85 -4.14 1.95
N PRO A 25 -22.63 -4.95 3.00
CA PRO A 25 -22.30 -4.43 4.30
C PRO A 25 -20.90 -3.79 4.25
N ASN A 26 -20.70 -2.73 5.04
CA ASN A 26 -19.39 -2.17 5.22
C ASN A 26 -18.52 -3.15 6.04
N ARG A 27 -17.26 -3.30 5.65
CA ARG A 27 -16.33 -4.23 6.28
C ARG A 27 -16.11 -3.98 7.77
N TRP A 28 -16.19 -2.73 8.21
CA TRP A 28 -15.95 -2.34 9.59
C TRP A 28 -17.22 -2.11 10.41
N SER A 29 -18.37 -2.00 9.77
CA SER A 29 -19.62 -1.72 10.48
C SER A 29 -20.84 -2.13 9.65
N ASP A 30 -21.59 -3.10 10.12
CA ASP A 30 -22.86 -3.52 9.51
C ASP A 30 -23.94 -2.41 9.55
N LYS A 31 -23.71 -1.37 10.36
CA LYS A 31 -24.60 -0.20 10.46
C LYS A 31 -24.41 0.82 9.33
N VAL A 32 -23.40 0.63 8.48
CA VAL A 32 -23.10 1.52 7.35
C VAL A 32 -23.15 0.69 6.08
N PRO A 33 -24.33 0.48 5.47
CA PRO A 33 -24.44 -0.24 4.21
C PRO A 33 -23.81 0.57 3.09
N SER A 34 -23.31 -0.11 2.07
CA SER A 34 -22.97 0.51 0.79
C SER A 34 -24.13 0.29 -0.19
N ARG A 35 -24.55 1.36 -0.84
CA ARG A 35 -25.51 1.27 -1.96
C ARG A 35 -24.80 0.87 -3.25
N GLU A 36 -25.57 0.46 -4.22
CA GLU A 36 -25.09 0.26 -5.58
C GLU A 36 -24.73 1.60 -6.25
N MET A 37 -23.60 1.67 -6.94
CA MET A 37 -23.27 2.79 -7.81
C MET A 37 -24.13 2.76 -9.06
N THR A 38 -24.60 3.92 -9.52
CA THR A 38 -25.25 4.03 -10.84
C THR A 38 -24.22 4.00 -11.96
N VAL A 39 -24.64 3.71 -13.19
CA VAL A 39 -23.78 3.75 -14.37
C VAL A 39 -23.26 5.16 -14.61
N GLU A 40 -24.08 6.19 -14.39
CA GLU A 40 -23.71 7.59 -14.50
C GLU A 40 -22.59 7.96 -13.54
N GLU A 41 -22.66 7.51 -12.27
CA GLU A 41 -21.58 7.70 -11.28
C GLU A 41 -20.28 7.01 -11.70
N ILE A 42 -20.36 5.81 -12.28
CA ILE A 42 -19.18 5.11 -12.81
C ILE A 42 -18.53 5.95 -13.93
N GLN A 43 -19.33 6.48 -14.85
CA GLN A 43 -18.83 7.33 -15.94
C GLN A 43 -18.26 8.67 -15.44
N GLU A 44 -18.84 9.25 -14.38
CA GLU A 44 -18.26 10.42 -13.71
C GLU A 44 -16.88 10.12 -13.11
N PHE A 45 -16.71 8.97 -12.45
CA PHE A 45 -15.41 8.53 -11.93
C PHE A 45 -14.38 8.37 -13.05
N ILE A 46 -14.73 7.69 -14.15
CA ILE A 46 -13.84 7.51 -15.30
C ILE A 46 -13.36 8.87 -15.84
N THR A 47 -14.30 9.78 -16.02
CA THR A 47 -14.00 11.16 -16.45
C THR A 47 -13.10 11.88 -15.46
N ALA A 48 -13.33 11.70 -14.16
CA ALA A 48 -12.53 12.32 -13.09
C ALA A 48 -11.09 11.78 -13.06
N PHE A 49 -10.88 10.48 -13.28
CA PHE A 49 -9.55 9.88 -13.42
C PHE A 49 -8.78 10.51 -14.59
N GLY A 50 -9.42 10.63 -15.77
CA GLY A 50 -8.82 11.30 -16.93
C GLY A 50 -8.43 12.75 -16.63
N LYS A 51 -9.34 13.53 -16.06
CA LYS A 51 -9.06 14.94 -15.68
C LYS A 51 -7.91 15.04 -14.68
N THR A 52 -7.89 14.18 -13.67
CA THR A 52 -6.83 14.18 -12.64
C THR A 52 -5.47 13.84 -13.24
N ALA A 53 -5.40 12.80 -14.07
CA ALA A 53 -4.18 12.42 -14.77
C ALA A 53 -3.68 13.56 -15.69
N LYS A 54 -4.58 14.26 -16.37
CA LYS A 54 -4.22 15.41 -17.20
C LYS A 54 -3.63 16.55 -16.38
N LEU A 55 -4.22 16.87 -15.23
CA LEU A 55 -3.68 17.88 -14.31
C LEU A 55 -2.28 17.51 -13.81
N LEU A 56 -2.07 16.24 -13.47
CA LEU A 56 -0.75 15.75 -13.03
C LEU A 56 0.28 15.84 -14.17
N LYS A 57 -0.08 15.42 -15.37
CA LYS A 57 0.79 15.58 -16.55
C LYS A 57 1.15 17.04 -16.82
N ASP A 58 0.17 17.95 -16.77
CA ASP A 58 0.40 19.38 -16.98
C ASP A 58 1.27 20.01 -15.88
N ALA A 59 1.28 19.41 -14.68
CA ALA A 59 2.17 19.79 -13.59
C ALA A 59 3.59 19.17 -13.71
N GLY A 60 3.87 18.41 -14.77
CA GLY A 60 5.19 17.81 -15.03
C GLY A 60 5.41 16.44 -14.38
N VAL A 61 4.34 15.73 -13.99
CA VAL A 61 4.43 14.35 -13.50
C VAL A 61 4.56 13.40 -14.70
N ASP A 62 5.52 12.47 -14.64
CA ASP A 62 5.89 11.60 -15.76
C ASP A 62 4.90 10.44 -16.01
N GLY A 63 4.12 10.04 -15.01
CA GLY A 63 3.12 8.97 -15.12
C GLY A 63 2.26 8.86 -13.87
N VAL A 64 1.27 7.99 -13.90
CA VAL A 64 0.36 7.76 -12.76
C VAL A 64 0.22 6.28 -12.46
N GLU A 65 0.00 5.94 -11.19
CA GLU A 65 -0.43 4.60 -10.78
C GLU A 65 -1.90 4.64 -10.36
N ILE A 66 -2.69 3.76 -10.93
CA ILE A 66 -4.09 3.59 -10.58
C ILE A 66 -4.21 2.49 -9.53
N HIS A 67 -4.72 2.84 -8.38
CA HIS A 67 -5.01 1.89 -7.32
C HIS A 67 -6.38 1.24 -7.60
N ALA A 68 -6.40 0.30 -8.53
CA ALA A 68 -7.62 -0.23 -9.10
C ALA A 68 -7.88 -1.70 -8.73
N VAL A 69 -7.22 -2.64 -9.36
CA VAL A 69 -7.48 -4.08 -9.19
C VAL A 69 -6.69 -4.61 -8.00
N HIS A 70 -6.95 -4.05 -6.81
CA HIS A 70 -6.11 -4.25 -5.64
C HIS A 70 -6.88 -4.16 -4.33
N GLU A 71 -6.61 -5.10 -3.44
CA GLU A 71 -6.96 -5.12 -2.01
C GLU A 71 -8.46 -4.99 -1.68
N GLY A 72 -9.35 -5.22 -2.64
CA GLY A 72 -10.80 -5.09 -2.45
C GLY A 72 -11.28 -3.64 -2.29
N TYR A 73 -10.48 -2.65 -2.75
CA TYR A 73 -10.96 -1.27 -2.93
C TYR A 73 -12.05 -1.19 -3.99
N LEU A 74 -12.71 -0.05 -4.11
CA LEU A 74 -13.90 0.11 -4.95
C LEU A 74 -13.74 -0.50 -6.34
N LEU A 75 -12.64 -0.20 -7.05
CA LEU A 75 -12.44 -0.72 -8.42
C LEU A 75 -12.20 -2.23 -8.42
N ASP A 76 -11.47 -2.76 -7.45
CA ASP A 76 -11.26 -4.20 -7.31
C ASP A 76 -12.55 -4.94 -6.95
N GLN A 77 -13.44 -4.32 -6.17
CA GLN A 77 -14.74 -4.90 -5.85
C GLN A 77 -15.58 -5.19 -7.10
N PHE A 78 -15.42 -4.40 -8.17
CA PHE A 78 -16.06 -4.67 -9.46
C PHE A 78 -15.57 -5.98 -10.08
N THR A 79 -14.30 -6.36 -9.87
CA THR A 79 -13.72 -7.58 -10.43
C THR A 79 -14.12 -8.85 -9.66
N LEU A 80 -14.44 -8.72 -8.36
CA LEU A 80 -14.70 -9.83 -7.45
C LEU A 80 -16.15 -10.35 -7.56
N LYS A 81 -16.31 -11.58 -8.03
CA LYS A 81 -17.63 -12.21 -8.26
C LYS A 81 -18.52 -12.25 -7.02
N TYR A 82 -17.93 -12.48 -5.83
CA TYR A 82 -18.70 -12.57 -4.60
C TYR A 82 -19.19 -11.20 -4.09
N VAL A 83 -18.62 -10.11 -4.60
CA VAL A 83 -19.04 -8.73 -4.26
C VAL A 83 -19.91 -8.14 -5.36
N ASN A 84 -19.51 -8.30 -6.63
CA ASN A 84 -20.20 -7.72 -7.78
C ASN A 84 -21.32 -8.64 -8.27
N GLN A 85 -22.54 -8.28 -7.92
CA GLN A 85 -23.79 -8.98 -8.30
C GLN A 85 -24.58 -8.21 -9.35
N ARG A 86 -23.96 -7.25 -10.05
CA ARG A 86 -24.60 -6.43 -11.09
C ARG A 86 -25.01 -7.29 -12.29
N THR A 87 -26.08 -6.86 -12.94
CA THR A 87 -26.61 -7.50 -14.15
C THR A 87 -26.48 -6.62 -15.42
N ASP A 88 -25.89 -5.43 -15.25
CA ASP A 88 -25.59 -4.49 -16.34
C ASP A 88 -24.20 -4.74 -16.96
N GLU A 89 -23.72 -3.79 -17.77
CA GLU A 89 -22.43 -3.87 -18.47
C GLU A 89 -21.19 -3.84 -17.55
N TYR A 90 -21.35 -3.64 -16.23
CA TYR A 90 -20.28 -3.65 -15.24
C TYR A 90 -20.31 -4.90 -14.34
N GLY A 91 -21.16 -5.90 -14.65
CA GLY A 91 -21.29 -7.13 -13.88
C GLY A 91 -21.43 -8.39 -14.73
N GLY A 92 -21.47 -9.55 -14.06
CA GLY A 92 -21.61 -10.85 -14.70
C GLY A 92 -20.33 -11.38 -15.35
N SER A 93 -20.12 -11.14 -16.65
CA SER A 93 -18.98 -11.67 -17.40
C SER A 93 -17.63 -11.13 -16.90
N PHE A 94 -16.55 -11.83 -17.21
CA PHE A 94 -15.18 -11.38 -16.91
C PHE A 94 -14.95 -9.97 -17.49
N GLU A 95 -15.23 -9.75 -18.74
CA GLU A 95 -15.00 -8.49 -19.45
C GLU A 95 -15.79 -7.34 -18.80
N ASN A 96 -17.02 -7.60 -18.39
CA ASN A 96 -17.86 -6.62 -17.71
C ASN A 96 -17.31 -6.26 -16.33
N ARG A 97 -16.87 -7.25 -15.55
CA ARG A 97 -16.29 -7.01 -14.23
C ARG A 97 -14.98 -6.20 -14.28
N TYR A 98 -14.18 -6.33 -15.31
CA TYR A 98 -12.95 -5.57 -15.52
C TYR A 98 -13.15 -4.27 -16.33
N ARG A 99 -14.34 -4.04 -16.88
CA ARG A 99 -14.67 -2.88 -17.72
C ARG A 99 -14.29 -1.54 -17.08
N PHE A 100 -14.59 -1.35 -15.81
CA PHE A 100 -14.32 -0.09 -15.13
C PHE A 100 -12.80 0.25 -15.13
N ALA A 101 -11.95 -0.71 -14.79
CA ALA A 101 -10.50 -0.51 -14.84
C ALA A 101 -10.00 -0.25 -16.27
N VAL A 102 -10.57 -0.95 -17.27
CA VAL A 102 -10.25 -0.76 -18.69
C VAL A 102 -10.66 0.63 -19.18
N GLU A 103 -11.84 1.11 -18.82
CA GLU A 103 -12.33 2.43 -19.27
C GLU A 103 -11.52 3.56 -18.62
N ILE A 104 -11.05 3.40 -17.39
CA ILE A 104 -10.15 4.37 -16.73
C ILE A 104 -8.85 4.54 -17.51
N VAL A 105 -8.12 3.45 -17.82
CA VAL A 105 -6.86 3.58 -18.56
C VAL A 105 -7.07 4.15 -19.96
N LYS A 106 -8.13 3.75 -20.64
CA LYS A 106 -8.48 4.30 -21.97
C LYS A 106 -8.78 5.80 -21.91
N GLU A 107 -9.52 6.28 -20.90
CA GLU A 107 -9.80 7.70 -20.75
C GLU A 107 -8.51 8.47 -20.42
N ILE A 108 -7.63 7.96 -19.55
CA ILE A 108 -6.33 8.58 -19.26
C ILE A 108 -5.48 8.66 -20.54
N LYS A 109 -5.34 7.57 -21.29
CA LYS A 109 -4.59 7.55 -22.56
C LYS A 109 -5.17 8.50 -23.59
N LYS A 110 -6.49 8.64 -23.66
CA LYS A 110 -7.17 9.59 -24.55
C LYS A 110 -6.83 11.04 -24.23
N VAL A 111 -6.81 11.44 -22.95
CA VAL A 111 -6.59 12.85 -22.57
C VAL A 111 -5.14 13.21 -22.34
N CYS A 112 -4.29 12.24 -21.97
CA CYS A 112 -2.85 12.44 -21.73
C CYS A 112 -1.98 12.03 -22.91
N GLY A 113 -2.48 11.28 -23.88
CA GLY A 113 -1.71 10.68 -24.99
C GLY A 113 -1.27 9.25 -24.67
N GLN A 114 -1.02 8.48 -25.73
CA GLN A 114 -0.73 7.04 -25.63
C GLN A 114 0.59 6.75 -24.89
N ASP A 115 1.56 7.67 -24.98
CA ASP A 115 2.89 7.53 -24.38
C ASP A 115 2.93 7.92 -22.87
N PHE A 116 1.82 8.43 -22.30
CA PHE A 116 1.78 8.79 -20.90
C PHE A 116 1.65 7.52 -20.05
N PRO A 117 2.66 7.17 -19.21
CA PRO A 117 2.68 5.92 -18.46
C PRO A 117 1.55 5.80 -17.44
N VAL A 118 0.87 4.66 -17.45
CA VAL A 118 -0.19 4.33 -16.50
C VAL A 118 0.12 2.97 -15.86
N SER A 119 0.59 2.99 -14.63
CA SER A 119 0.78 1.79 -13.81
C SER A 119 -0.53 1.36 -13.16
N LEU A 120 -0.65 0.07 -12.87
CA LEU A 120 -1.75 -0.51 -12.12
C LEU A 120 -1.26 -1.16 -10.83
N ARG A 121 -1.80 -0.76 -9.69
CA ARG A 121 -1.67 -1.55 -8.47
C ARG A 121 -2.55 -2.79 -8.59
N TYR A 122 -1.96 -3.98 -8.44
CA TYR A 122 -2.60 -5.24 -8.82
C TYR A 122 -2.41 -6.31 -7.73
N SER A 123 -3.52 -6.81 -7.15
CA SER A 123 -3.49 -8.03 -6.34
C SER A 123 -3.55 -9.25 -7.25
N VAL A 124 -2.51 -10.06 -7.24
CA VAL A 124 -2.44 -11.28 -8.06
C VAL A 124 -3.54 -12.25 -7.64
N GLU A 125 -3.58 -12.63 -6.38
CA GLU A 125 -4.68 -13.41 -5.80
C GLU A 125 -5.34 -12.67 -4.63
N SER A 126 -6.63 -12.87 -4.46
CA SER A 126 -7.38 -12.23 -3.38
C SER A 126 -7.06 -12.80 -2.00
N LYS A 127 -6.59 -14.06 -1.94
CA LYS A 127 -6.28 -14.80 -0.70
C LYS A 127 -7.45 -14.79 0.30
N THR A 128 -8.68 -14.93 -0.18
CA THR A 128 -9.90 -14.86 0.64
C THR A 128 -10.82 -16.06 0.46
N LYS A 129 -11.38 -16.53 1.57
CA LYS A 129 -12.41 -17.58 1.60
C LYS A 129 -13.82 -16.98 1.46
N GLY A 130 -13.94 -15.67 1.61
CA GLY A 130 -15.20 -14.93 1.56
C GLY A 130 -15.11 -13.61 2.32
N PHE A 131 -16.24 -12.97 2.52
CA PHE A 131 -16.34 -11.70 3.22
C PHE A 131 -15.88 -11.83 4.68
N ARG A 132 -14.86 -11.09 5.08
CA ARG A 132 -14.16 -11.10 6.39
C ARG A 132 -13.42 -12.41 6.71
N GLU A 133 -13.13 -13.22 5.71
CA GLU A 133 -12.46 -14.51 5.90
C GLU A 133 -11.23 -14.65 5.01
N GLY A 134 -10.10 -14.07 5.43
CA GLY A 134 -8.83 -14.21 4.74
C GLY A 134 -8.15 -15.56 4.97
N ALA A 135 -7.36 -16.01 4.00
CA ALA A 135 -6.56 -17.22 4.07
C ALA A 135 -5.13 -16.94 4.55
N LEU A 136 -4.59 -17.78 5.42
CA LEU A 136 -3.23 -17.71 5.95
C LEU A 136 -2.22 -18.38 5.02
N PRO A 137 -0.92 -18.03 5.11
CA PRO A 137 0.12 -18.76 4.40
C PRO A 137 0.11 -20.25 4.73
N GLY A 138 0.14 -21.10 3.68
CA GLY A 138 0.11 -22.56 3.82
C GLY A 138 -1.27 -23.15 4.15
N GLU A 139 -2.31 -22.35 4.27
CA GLU A 139 -3.68 -22.83 4.43
C GLU A 139 -4.23 -23.38 3.11
N SER A 140 -4.87 -24.56 3.17
CA SER A 140 -5.64 -25.09 2.04
C SER A 140 -7.04 -24.52 2.08
N PHE A 141 -7.45 -23.80 1.03
CA PHE A 141 -8.76 -23.16 0.95
C PHE A 141 -9.26 -23.10 -0.50
N THR A 142 -10.54 -22.76 -0.67
CA THR A 142 -11.11 -22.42 -1.97
C THR A 142 -11.15 -20.90 -2.09
N GLU A 143 -10.50 -20.35 -3.11
CA GLU A 143 -10.48 -18.91 -3.37
C GLU A 143 -11.86 -18.42 -3.77
N ALA A 144 -12.42 -17.48 -3.02
CA ALA A 144 -13.72 -16.86 -3.31
C ALA A 144 -13.58 -15.62 -4.21
N GLY A 145 -12.41 -15.00 -4.22
CA GLY A 145 -12.10 -13.81 -5.01
C GLY A 145 -11.46 -14.15 -6.36
N ARG A 146 -10.36 -13.47 -6.67
CA ARG A 146 -9.54 -13.74 -7.87
C ARG A 146 -8.52 -14.81 -7.54
N ASP A 147 -8.63 -15.94 -8.23
CA ASP A 147 -7.62 -17.00 -8.23
C ASP A 147 -6.53 -16.76 -9.29
N MET A 148 -5.50 -17.62 -9.32
CA MET A 148 -4.39 -17.49 -10.25
C MET A 148 -4.86 -17.59 -11.72
N ALA A 149 -5.79 -18.48 -12.03
CA ALA A 149 -6.28 -18.64 -13.40
C ALA A 149 -7.02 -17.39 -13.93
N GLU A 150 -7.84 -16.77 -13.09
CA GLU A 150 -8.46 -15.48 -13.45
C GLU A 150 -7.41 -14.37 -13.50
N SER A 151 -6.39 -14.41 -12.64
CA SER A 151 -5.31 -13.42 -12.58
C SER A 151 -4.44 -13.41 -13.84
N GLU A 152 -4.06 -14.57 -14.36
CA GLU A 152 -3.35 -14.70 -15.63
C GLU A 152 -4.10 -14.02 -16.78
N LYS A 153 -5.38 -14.34 -16.92
CA LYS A 153 -6.26 -13.72 -17.93
C LYS A 153 -6.38 -12.21 -17.70
N ALA A 154 -6.54 -11.78 -16.44
CA ALA A 154 -6.75 -10.37 -16.10
C ALA A 154 -5.50 -9.53 -16.35
N ALA A 155 -4.32 -10.00 -15.99
CA ALA A 155 -3.06 -9.31 -16.21
C ALA A 155 -2.85 -9.01 -17.71
N LYS A 156 -3.03 -10.03 -18.56
CA LYS A 156 -2.94 -9.85 -20.02
C LYS A 156 -4.01 -8.91 -20.56
N TYR A 157 -5.26 -9.05 -20.11
CA TYR A 157 -6.38 -8.21 -20.54
C TYR A 157 -6.18 -6.73 -20.19
N LEU A 158 -5.63 -6.45 -19.01
CA LEU A 158 -5.33 -5.10 -18.53
C LEU A 158 -4.13 -4.49 -19.25
N GLN A 159 -3.08 -5.27 -19.54
CA GLN A 159 -2.00 -4.85 -20.43
C GLN A 159 -2.55 -4.44 -21.81
N ASP A 160 -3.36 -5.29 -22.42
CA ASP A 160 -3.93 -5.05 -23.75
C ASP A 160 -4.89 -3.85 -23.77
N ALA A 161 -5.45 -3.49 -22.62
CA ALA A 161 -6.27 -2.29 -22.45
C ALA A 161 -5.46 -0.99 -22.40
N GLY A 162 -4.13 -1.06 -22.12
CA GLY A 162 -3.23 0.09 -22.14
C GLY A 162 -2.51 0.41 -20.82
N TYR A 163 -2.53 -0.48 -19.83
CA TYR A 163 -1.64 -0.35 -18.67
C TYR A 163 -0.20 -0.69 -19.05
N ASP A 164 0.75 0.10 -18.55
CA ASP A 164 2.17 0.02 -18.92
C ASP A 164 3.04 -0.70 -17.88
N MET A 165 2.52 -0.96 -16.69
CA MET A 165 3.22 -1.66 -15.61
C MET A 165 2.20 -2.26 -14.62
N LEU A 166 2.52 -3.42 -14.05
CA LEU A 166 1.80 -3.99 -12.91
C LEU A 166 2.64 -3.90 -11.64
N ASN A 167 2.11 -3.25 -10.61
CA ASN A 167 2.69 -3.23 -9.28
C ASN A 167 1.96 -4.26 -8.41
N CYS A 168 2.56 -5.44 -8.28
CA CYS A 168 1.93 -6.66 -7.78
C CYS A 168 2.16 -6.91 -6.30
N ASP A 169 1.12 -7.38 -5.64
CA ASP A 169 1.14 -8.11 -4.38
C ASP A 169 -0.06 -9.05 -4.31
N ASN A 170 -0.49 -9.48 -3.13
CA ASN A 170 -1.68 -10.30 -2.91
C ASN A 170 -2.61 -9.69 -1.86
N GLY A 171 -3.80 -10.25 -1.80
CA GLY A 171 -4.73 -10.01 -0.72
C GLY A 171 -5.84 -9.01 -1.05
N THR A 172 -6.80 -9.00 -0.15
CA THR A 172 -7.90 -8.06 -0.10
C THR A 172 -7.97 -7.49 1.31
N TYR A 173 -8.94 -6.61 1.61
CA TYR A 173 -9.21 -6.21 2.99
C TYR A 173 -9.54 -7.37 3.93
N ASP A 174 -9.98 -8.51 3.43
CA ASP A 174 -10.24 -9.71 4.22
C ASP A 174 -8.95 -10.47 4.55
N ALA A 175 -7.94 -10.32 3.69
CA ALA A 175 -6.63 -10.95 3.77
C ALA A 175 -5.50 -9.90 3.68
N TRP A 176 -5.69 -8.74 4.27
CA TRP A 176 -4.82 -7.59 4.08
C TRP A 176 -3.39 -7.76 4.59
N TYR A 177 -3.14 -8.77 5.44
CA TYR A 177 -1.79 -9.15 5.89
C TYR A 177 -0.92 -9.72 4.75
N TRP A 178 -1.47 -10.00 3.57
CA TRP A 178 -0.72 -10.28 2.35
C TRP A 178 -0.24 -8.99 1.66
N ALA A 179 -1.09 -7.97 1.57
CA ALA A 179 -0.72 -6.68 1.00
C ALA A 179 0.18 -5.84 1.93
N HIS A 180 0.01 -5.99 3.25
CA HIS A 180 0.79 -5.31 4.27
C HIS A 180 1.44 -6.28 5.25
N PRO A 181 2.38 -7.15 4.80
CA PRO A 181 2.84 -8.27 5.59
C PRO A 181 3.52 -7.86 6.90
N PRO A 182 2.98 -8.25 8.07
CA PRO A 182 3.64 -8.06 9.36
C PRO A 182 4.75 -9.09 9.59
N ILE A 183 5.41 -9.02 10.76
CA ILE A 183 6.58 -9.86 11.08
C ILE A 183 6.31 -11.37 11.02
N TYR A 184 5.08 -11.80 11.29
CA TYR A 184 4.70 -13.23 11.25
C TYR A 184 4.39 -13.77 9.85
N MET A 185 4.32 -12.93 8.82
CA MET A 185 4.20 -13.39 7.43
C MET A 185 5.58 -13.84 6.91
N PRO A 186 5.64 -14.78 5.96
CA PRO A 186 6.89 -15.16 5.32
C PRO A 186 7.58 -13.97 4.63
N GLU A 187 8.89 -13.99 4.58
CA GLU A 187 9.63 -13.05 3.72
C GLU A 187 9.33 -13.32 2.25
N ASN A 188 9.28 -12.26 1.46
CA ASN A 188 9.00 -12.33 0.03
C ASN A 188 7.68 -13.04 -0.30
N CYS A 189 6.67 -12.94 0.60
CA CYS A 189 5.45 -13.75 0.56
C CYS A 189 4.60 -13.58 -0.72
N ASN A 190 4.84 -12.55 -1.51
CA ASN A 190 4.12 -12.27 -2.76
C ASN A 190 5.00 -12.53 -4.01
N LEU A 191 6.27 -12.91 -3.81
CA LEU A 191 7.23 -12.99 -4.92
C LEU A 191 6.88 -14.08 -5.93
N GLU A 192 6.55 -15.28 -5.46
CA GLU A 192 6.24 -16.43 -6.34
C GLU A 192 5.05 -16.12 -7.26
N ASP A 193 4.01 -15.48 -6.72
CA ASP A 193 2.83 -15.12 -7.47
C ASP A 193 3.12 -13.99 -8.48
N ALA A 194 3.95 -12.99 -8.11
CA ALA A 194 4.38 -11.95 -9.03
C ALA A 194 5.28 -12.50 -10.16
N GLU A 195 6.23 -13.40 -9.84
CA GLU A 195 7.05 -14.12 -10.82
C GLU A 195 6.17 -14.95 -11.78
N HIS A 196 5.09 -15.54 -11.26
CA HIS A 196 4.15 -16.29 -12.10
C HIS A 196 3.49 -15.36 -13.12
N ILE A 197 2.91 -14.24 -12.67
CA ILE A 197 2.24 -13.26 -13.54
C ILE A 197 3.18 -12.65 -14.57
N ARG A 198 4.46 -12.43 -14.22
CA ARG A 198 5.47 -11.89 -15.15
C ARG A 198 5.57 -12.70 -16.46
N ARG A 199 5.22 -13.98 -16.44
CA ARG A 199 5.26 -14.87 -17.63
C ARG A 199 4.10 -14.65 -18.60
N PHE A 200 3.05 -13.95 -18.18
CA PHE A 200 1.81 -13.74 -18.94
C PHE A 200 1.71 -12.33 -19.53
N VAL A 201 2.65 -11.44 -19.20
CA VAL A 201 2.65 -10.06 -19.65
C VAL A 201 4.01 -9.65 -20.21
N ASP A 202 4.00 -8.66 -21.11
CA ASP A 202 5.20 -8.08 -21.72
C ASP A 202 5.61 -6.77 -21.04
N ILE A 203 4.70 -6.18 -20.25
CA ILE A 203 4.95 -4.96 -19.47
C ILE A 203 5.68 -5.29 -18.16
N PRO A 204 6.43 -4.33 -17.59
CA PRO A 204 7.14 -4.53 -16.33
C PRO A 204 6.22 -4.96 -15.18
N VAL A 205 6.72 -5.90 -14.37
CA VAL A 205 6.09 -6.37 -13.13
C VAL A 205 6.97 -6.01 -11.95
N VAL A 206 6.45 -5.19 -11.04
CA VAL A 206 7.07 -4.85 -9.76
C VAL A 206 6.43 -5.68 -8.67
N CYS A 207 7.21 -6.28 -7.78
CA CYS A 207 6.71 -7.03 -6.63
C CYS A 207 6.86 -6.23 -5.33
N ALA A 208 5.79 -6.18 -4.54
CA ALA A 208 5.79 -5.57 -3.21
C ALA A 208 5.31 -6.58 -2.15
N GLY A 209 5.71 -6.37 -0.89
CA GLY A 209 5.27 -7.17 0.25
C GLY A 209 6.42 -7.91 0.94
N ARG A 210 6.98 -7.31 1.99
CA ARG A 210 8.07 -7.86 2.80
C ARG A 210 9.25 -8.38 1.96
N MET A 211 9.57 -7.65 0.88
CA MET A 211 10.71 -7.98 0.02
C MET A 211 12.02 -7.84 0.79
N GLU A 212 12.88 -8.85 0.71
CA GLU A 212 14.26 -8.79 1.17
C GLU A 212 15.14 -8.25 0.02
N PRO A 213 15.98 -7.21 0.24
CA PRO A 213 16.69 -6.53 -0.84
C PRO A 213 17.58 -7.44 -1.69
N GLY A 214 18.31 -8.39 -1.10
CA GLY A 214 19.17 -9.32 -1.82
C GLY A 214 18.38 -10.29 -2.69
N THR A 215 17.24 -10.78 -2.20
CA THR A 215 16.31 -11.61 -2.97
C THR A 215 15.68 -10.83 -4.12
N ALA A 216 15.27 -9.59 -3.86
CA ALA A 216 14.77 -8.69 -4.90
C ALA A 216 15.79 -8.48 -6.03
N ALA A 217 17.04 -8.16 -5.68
CA ALA A 217 18.12 -7.97 -6.65
C ALA A 217 18.38 -9.24 -7.49
N ARG A 218 18.40 -10.42 -6.87
CA ARG A 218 18.53 -11.70 -7.60
C ARG A 218 17.37 -11.94 -8.55
N SER A 219 16.12 -11.79 -8.08
CA SER A 219 14.93 -12.01 -8.92
C SER A 219 14.86 -11.05 -10.11
N ILE A 220 15.31 -9.80 -9.94
CA ILE A 220 15.44 -8.84 -11.04
C ILE A 220 16.54 -9.28 -12.02
N SER A 221 17.72 -9.66 -11.52
CA SER A 221 18.83 -10.10 -12.38
C SER A 221 18.53 -11.38 -13.16
N GLU A 222 17.68 -12.23 -12.62
CA GLU A 222 17.19 -13.46 -13.25
C GLU A 222 15.99 -13.24 -14.19
N GLY A 223 15.49 -12.01 -14.30
CA GLY A 223 14.34 -11.65 -15.15
C GLY A 223 12.98 -12.20 -14.65
N LYS A 224 12.89 -12.55 -13.37
CA LYS A 224 11.67 -13.08 -12.76
C LYS A 224 10.66 -11.97 -12.44
N ILE A 225 11.16 -10.81 -12.04
CA ILE A 225 10.43 -9.54 -11.89
C ILE A 225 11.28 -8.41 -12.45
N ASP A 226 10.68 -7.27 -12.70
CA ASP A 226 11.39 -6.09 -13.27
C ASP A 226 11.73 -5.06 -12.20
N GLY A 227 11.13 -5.14 -11.02
CA GLY A 227 11.39 -4.24 -9.90
C GLY A 227 10.82 -4.73 -8.59
N ALA A 228 11.21 -4.08 -7.48
CA ALA A 228 10.71 -4.39 -6.15
C ALA A 228 10.26 -3.14 -5.41
N GLY A 229 9.11 -3.23 -4.74
CA GLY A 229 8.48 -2.16 -3.97
C GLY A 229 8.82 -2.24 -2.48
N PHE A 230 9.33 -1.14 -1.92
CA PHE A 230 9.62 -0.98 -0.50
C PHE A 230 8.91 0.27 0.03
N ALA A 231 8.14 0.15 1.09
CA ALA A 231 7.47 1.30 1.70
C ALA A 231 7.93 1.55 3.14
N ARG A 232 7.73 0.59 4.03
CA ARG A 232 8.04 0.74 5.47
C ARG A 232 9.53 0.89 5.76
N GLN A 233 10.39 0.36 4.90
CA GLN A 233 11.84 0.55 5.02
C GLN A 233 12.22 2.03 4.90
N PHE A 234 11.57 2.81 4.02
CA PHE A 234 11.77 4.27 3.93
C PHE A 234 11.31 5.02 5.18
N LEU A 235 10.31 4.49 5.90
CA LEU A 235 9.93 5.08 7.19
C LEU A 235 10.96 4.79 8.28
N ALA A 236 11.58 3.62 8.25
CA ALA A 236 12.64 3.25 9.19
C ALA A 236 13.95 3.98 8.89
N ASP A 237 14.30 4.11 7.61
CA ASP A 237 15.53 4.76 7.15
C ASP A 237 15.29 5.38 5.76
N GLN A 238 15.16 6.67 5.70
CA GLN A 238 14.93 7.41 4.46
C GLN A 238 16.12 7.37 3.50
N GLU A 239 17.33 7.12 4.02
CA GLU A 239 18.58 7.09 3.26
C GLU A 239 19.06 5.68 2.89
N TRP A 240 18.24 4.64 3.17
CA TRP A 240 18.69 3.25 3.05
C TRP A 240 19.18 2.89 1.63
N VAL A 241 18.55 3.43 0.58
CA VAL A 241 18.99 3.20 -0.82
C VAL A 241 20.34 3.84 -1.07
N SER A 242 20.54 5.09 -0.64
CA SER A 242 21.84 5.78 -0.77
C SER A 242 22.93 5.07 -0.01
N LYS A 243 22.62 4.56 1.21
CA LYS A 243 23.57 3.76 1.99
C LYS A 243 23.97 2.47 1.27
N MET A 244 23.02 1.77 0.66
CA MET A 244 23.31 0.60 -0.17
C MET A 244 24.20 0.96 -1.37
N MET A 245 23.91 2.05 -2.08
CA MET A 245 24.70 2.50 -3.21
C MET A 245 26.13 2.89 -2.82
N ASP A 246 26.34 3.37 -1.60
CA ASP A 246 27.62 3.76 -1.03
C ASP A 246 28.38 2.58 -0.38
N GLY A 247 27.83 1.36 -0.37
CA GLY A 247 28.42 0.18 0.32
C GLY A 247 28.45 0.32 1.84
N ARG A 248 27.41 0.96 2.41
CA ARG A 248 27.26 1.21 3.85
C ARG A 248 26.01 0.51 4.40
N GLU A 249 25.82 -0.75 4.02
CA GLU A 249 24.64 -1.53 4.42
C GLU A 249 24.52 -1.70 5.94
N GLU A 250 25.64 -1.76 6.65
CA GLU A 250 25.67 -1.86 8.13
C GLU A 250 25.11 -0.61 8.84
N ASP A 251 25.07 0.54 8.14
CA ASP A 251 24.47 1.77 8.65
C ASP A 251 22.94 1.83 8.46
N ILE A 252 22.38 0.89 7.73
CA ILE A 252 20.94 0.88 7.44
C ILE A 252 20.17 0.51 8.71
N ARG A 253 19.21 1.35 9.08
CA ARG A 253 18.23 1.06 10.13
C ARG A 253 17.10 0.19 9.55
N PRO A 254 17.05 -1.11 9.87
CA PRO A 254 16.05 -1.99 9.26
C PRO A 254 14.65 -1.75 9.82
N CYS A 255 13.64 -1.89 8.97
CA CYS A 255 12.26 -1.97 9.40
C CYS A 255 12.03 -3.29 10.15
N ILE A 256 11.59 -3.22 11.39
CA ILE A 256 11.31 -4.41 12.24
C ILE A 256 9.91 -5.00 12.04
N LEU A 257 9.16 -4.53 11.05
CA LEU A 257 7.84 -5.04 10.63
C LEU A 257 6.78 -5.06 11.75
N CYS A 258 6.93 -4.22 12.77
CA CYS A 258 6.08 -4.21 13.97
C CYS A 258 4.70 -3.60 13.76
N HIS A 259 4.49 -2.82 12.69
CA HIS A 259 3.27 -2.07 12.40
C HIS A 259 2.81 -1.06 13.48
N ASN A 260 3.58 -0.84 14.55
CA ASN A 260 3.13 -0.03 15.68
C ASN A 260 3.02 1.46 15.36
N GLY A 261 4.08 2.06 14.86
CA GLY A 261 4.11 3.50 14.60
C GLY A 261 3.53 3.89 13.25
N CYS A 262 3.71 3.09 12.22
CA CYS A 262 3.23 3.38 10.88
C CYS A 262 1.75 3.00 10.72
N PHE A 263 1.47 1.71 10.64
CA PHE A 263 0.17 1.19 10.27
C PHE A 263 -0.90 1.42 11.35
N ASN A 264 -0.56 1.11 12.61
CA ASN A 264 -1.51 1.23 13.70
C ASN A 264 -1.94 2.68 13.96
N MET A 265 -1.03 3.64 13.82
CA MET A 265 -1.37 5.05 14.01
C MET A 265 -2.14 5.66 12.84
N CYS A 266 -1.90 5.19 11.60
CA CYS A 266 -2.65 5.62 10.43
C CYS A 266 -4.08 5.07 10.40
N HIS A 267 -4.33 3.95 11.08
CA HIS A 267 -5.63 3.30 11.16
C HIS A 267 -6.39 3.71 12.42
N TYR A 268 -7.40 4.53 12.24
CA TYR A 268 -8.35 4.84 13.30
C TYR A 268 -9.22 3.62 13.60
N LYS A 269 -9.11 3.09 14.81
CA LYS A 269 -9.84 1.89 15.27
C LYS A 269 -11.14 2.20 16.02
N GLY A 270 -11.77 3.33 15.73
CA GLY A 270 -13.03 3.72 16.37
C GLY A 270 -12.90 4.27 17.80
N VAL A 271 -11.68 4.38 18.31
CA VAL A 271 -11.41 5.02 19.60
C VAL A 271 -11.18 6.51 19.35
N PRO A 272 -11.77 7.42 20.15
CA PRO A 272 -11.40 8.84 20.08
C PRO A 272 -9.91 8.99 20.21
N ASN A 273 -9.31 9.72 19.30
CA ASN A 273 -7.90 10.04 19.38
C ASN A 273 -7.78 11.41 20.03
N ASP A 274 -7.42 11.44 21.30
CA ASP A 274 -7.28 12.65 22.11
C ASP A 274 -5.93 13.36 21.89
N GLN A 275 -5.15 12.92 20.88
CA GLN A 275 -3.91 13.61 20.54
C GLN A 275 -4.19 15.00 19.99
N ASP A 276 -3.37 15.96 20.41
CA ASP A 276 -3.40 17.32 19.90
C ASP A 276 -3.21 17.33 18.38
N LEU A 277 -3.97 18.15 17.68
CA LEU A 277 -3.85 18.36 16.23
C LEU A 277 -2.44 18.81 15.83
N SER A 278 -1.72 19.50 16.72
CA SER A 278 -0.33 19.90 16.53
C SER A 278 0.64 18.70 16.53
N ASP A 279 0.24 17.56 17.08
CA ASP A 279 1.01 16.32 17.07
C ASP A 279 0.61 15.37 15.93
N SER A 280 0.05 15.94 14.87
CA SER A 280 -0.23 15.26 13.60
C SER A 280 -1.04 13.98 13.77
N LEU A 281 -2.29 14.16 14.17
CA LEU A 281 -3.31 13.12 14.16
C LEU A 281 -3.23 12.28 12.88
N HIS A 282 -3.05 10.98 13.05
CA HIS A 282 -3.02 9.99 11.97
C HIS A 282 -1.83 10.06 11.01
N LEU A 283 -0.76 10.77 11.33
CA LEU A 283 0.49 10.64 10.59
C LEU A 283 1.25 9.39 11.05
N ALA A 284 1.91 8.74 10.09
CA ALA A 284 2.77 7.62 10.37
C ALA A 284 3.90 8.01 11.34
N ARG A 285 4.27 7.08 12.19
CA ARG A 285 5.48 7.10 13.02
C ARG A 285 6.24 5.81 12.78
N CYS A 286 7.48 5.77 13.20
CA CYS A 286 8.26 4.54 13.18
C CYS A 286 8.80 4.24 14.57
N ALA A 287 8.70 2.98 15.01
CA ALA A 287 9.21 2.56 16.30
C ALA A 287 10.74 2.64 16.41
N VAL A 288 11.44 2.60 15.27
CA VAL A 288 12.91 2.66 15.20
C VAL A 288 13.45 3.97 14.63
N ASN A 289 12.57 4.90 14.21
CA ASN A 289 12.97 6.18 13.67
C ASN A 289 12.11 7.33 14.19
N ALA A 290 12.65 8.10 15.11
CA ALA A 290 11.95 9.23 15.72
C ALA A 290 11.67 10.38 14.73
N GLU A 291 12.46 10.50 13.66
CA GLU A 291 12.30 11.56 12.65
C GLU A 291 11.09 11.34 11.72
N THR A 292 10.57 10.10 11.63
CA THR A 292 9.46 9.77 10.72
C THR A 292 8.27 10.71 10.95
N MET A 293 7.94 11.53 9.93
CA MET A 293 6.91 12.58 9.98
C MET A 293 7.07 13.60 11.10
N GLN A 294 8.29 13.72 11.67
CA GLN A 294 8.63 14.69 12.72
C GLN A 294 10.04 15.26 12.59
N THR A 295 10.54 15.42 11.39
CA THR A 295 11.89 15.93 11.13
C THR A 295 12.16 17.24 11.83
N ASP A 296 11.22 18.19 11.82
CA ASP A 296 11.38 19.49 12.47
C ASP A 296 11.66 19.39 13.98
N LYS A 297 11.10 18.36 14.65
CA LYS A 297 11.27 18.17 16.10
C LYS A 297 12.48 17.31 16.45
N HIS A 298 12.80 16.33 15.62
CA HIS A 298 13.73 15.24 15.96
C HIS A 298 14.94 15.14 15.06
N HIS A 299 15.11 16.05 14.10
CA HIS A 299 16.30 16.07 13.25
C HIS A 299 17.57 16.24 14.09
N ILE A 300 18.54 15.36 13.83
CA ILE A 300 19.80 15.36 14.56
C ILE A 300 20.74 16.39 13.95
N VAL A 301 20.96 17.49 14.67
CA VAL A 301 21.86 18.56 14.30
C VAL A 301 23.12 18.52 15.17
N LYS A 302 24.29 18.70 14.57
CA LYS A 302 25.56 18.79 15.31
C LYS A 302 25.54 20.03 16.21
N THR A 303 25.97 19.85 17.46
CA THR A 303 26.13 20.96 18.42
C THR A 303 27.35 21.80 18.13
N ALA A 304 27.24 23.10 18.38
CA ALA A 304 28.40 24.01 18.38
C ALA A 304 29.24 23.90 19.67
N SER A 305 28.70 23.25 20.71
CA SER A 305 29.37 23.12 22.01
C SER A 305 29.38 21.66 22.46
N PRO A 306 30.33 20.84 21.95
CA PRO A 306 30.51 19.47 22.37
C PRO A 306 30.73 19.34 23.90
N LYS A 307 30.15 18.31 24.50
CA LYS A 307 30.27 17.99 25.90
C LYS A 307 30.60 16.53 26.09
N LYS A 308 31.24 16.20 27.20
CA LYS A 308 31.35 14.83 27.67
C LYS A 308 30.11 14.53 28.55
N GLU A 309 29.31 13.53 28.08
CA GLU A 309 28.04 13.19 28.72
C GLU A 309 28.12 11.78 29.31
N HIS A 310 27.71 11.64 30.55
CA HIS A 310 27.71 10.36 31.27
C HIS A 310 26.29 9.79 31.31
N ILE A 311 26.14 8.57 30.80
CA ILE A 311 24.86 7.84 30.72
C ILE A 311 24.93 6.70 31.75
N ILE A 312 24.00 6.67 32.68
CA ILE A 312 23.90 5.60 33.66
C ILE A 312 22.90 4.56 33.16
N GLY A 313 23.39 3.37 32.87
CA GLY A 313 22.63 2.25 32.27
C GLY A 313 22.89 2.07 30.80
N GLY A 314 23.39 0.89 30.41
CA GLY A 314 23.69 0.48 29.03
C GLY A 314 22.55 -0.29 28.33
N GLY A 315 21.34 -0.23 28.86
CA GLY A 315 20.17 -0.78 28.20
C GLY A 315 19.82 -0.03 26.90
N ILE A 316 18.76 -0.47 26.19
CA ILE A 316 18.35 0.07 24.87
C ILE A 316 18.23 1.61 24.89
N GLY A 317 17.64 2.18 25.95
CA GLY A 317 17.50 3.63 26.08
C GLY A 317 18.85 4.34 26.24
N GLY A 318 19.78 3.80 27.05
CA GLY A 318 21.11 4.35 27.21
C GLY A 318 21.97 4.26 25.95
N MET A 319 21.91 3.14 25.25
CA MET A 319 22.60 2.96 23.96
C MET A 319 22.08 3.93 22.91
N GLU A 320 20.76 4.11 22.78
CA GLU A 320 20.18 5.08 21.83
C GLU A 320 20.52 6.52 22.21
N ALA A 321 20.51 6.88 23.50
CA ALA A 321 20.95 8.18 23.97
C ALA A 321 22.41 8.43 23.59
N ALA A 322 23.30 7.44 23.78
CA ALA A 322 24.71 7.53 23.40
C ALA A 322 24.86 7.72 21.89
N ARG A 323 24.13 6.94 21.10
CA ARG A 323 24.13 7.07 19.63
C ARG A 323 23.73 8.48 19.18
N VAL A 324 22.64 9.01 19.68
CA VAL A 324 22.16 10.35 19.36
C VAL A 324 23.15 11.43 19.80
N LEU A 325 23.68 11.34 21.03
CA LEU A 325 24.70 12.26 21.52
C LEU A 325 25.95 12.25 20.65
N LYS A 326 26.41 11.07 20.22
CA LYS A 326 27.56 10.94 19.30
C LYS A 326 27.29 11.59 17.96
N LEU A 327 26.13 11.36 17.36
CA LEU A 327 25.74 11.98 16.09
C LEU A 327 25.64 13.52 16.22
N ARG A 328 25.23 14.02 17.39
CA ARG A 328 25.23 15.45 17.69
C ARG A 328 26.62 16.02 17.99
N GLY A 329 27.68 15.21 18.02
CA GLY A 329 29.04 15.64 18.22
C GLY A 329 29.48 15.71 19.68
N HIS A 330 28.70 15.16 20.63
CA HIS A 330 29.12 14.99 22.03
C HIS A 330 30.01 13.75 22.23
N GLU A 331 30.61 13.62 23.41
CA GLU A 331 31.36 12.45 23.83
C GLU A 331 30.58 11.65 24.90
N PRO A 332 29.71 10.73 24.50
CA PRO A 332 28.95 9.92 25.43
C PRO A 332 29.83 8.83 26.06
N VAL A 333 29.67 8.64 27.38
CA VAL A 333 30.26 7.54 28.15
C VAL A 333 29.15 6.79 28.85
N ILE A 334 29.01 5.50 28.55
CA ILE A 334 28.01 4.64 29.21
C ILE A 334 28.65 3.97 30.42
N HIS A 335 27.98 4.05 31.55
CA HIS A 335 28.30 3.33 32.76
C HIS A 335 27.24 2.24 32.98
N GLU A 336 27.69 1.01 32.96
CA GLU A 336 26.85 -0.18 33.15
C GLU A 336 27.44 -0.99 34.33
N LYS A 337 26.56 -1.69 35.06
CA LYS A 337 26.94 -2.45 36.25
C LYS A 337 27.30 -3.89 35.89
#